data_a00e8f8c4c28572b5e3397bcbd713d1b
#
_entry.id   a00e8f8c4c28572b5e3397bcbd713d1b
#
_cell.length_a   1.000
_cell.length_b   1.000
_cell.length_c   1.000
_cell.angle_alpha   90.00
_cell.angle_beta   90.00
_cell.angle_gamma   90.00
#
_symmetry.space_group_name_H-M   'P 1'
#
loop_
_entity.id
_entity.type
_entity.pdbx_description
1 polymer ?
#
loop_
_entity_poly.entity_id
_entity_poly.type
_entity_poly.pdbx_seq_one_letter_code
_entity_poly.pdbx_strand_id
1 'polypeptide(L)'
;MGYRGLARGASASSCNEARLLWEEAAKSTATALTTSGFRHGPQEMVREGLRVAIWLDKDHLQHHDLKLASDLRALGAKVLLIGQQGAESTGSLFLELPAVTSEWQFVIDIIPAQVAAERLARLAGRDCDSFRLCSYIVTDEGGLSLNDLEGKSA
;
A
#
# COMPACT_ATOMS: atom_id res chain seq x y z
N MET A 1 -7.31 -2.29 -9.47
CA MET A 1 -6.23 -1.33 -9.83
C MET A 1 -5.12 -1.42 -8.79
N GLY A 2 -4.00 -2.05 -9.15
CA GLY A 2 -2.95 -2.39 -8.19
C GLY A 2 -1.95 -1.26 -7.90
N TYR A 3 -1.19 -1.38 -6.82
CA TYR A 3 -0.10 -0.49 -6.48
C TYR A 3 1.11 -1.23 -5.87
N ARG A 4 2.23 -0.52 -5.74
CA ARG A 4 3.42 -0.98 -4.99
C ARG A 4 3.61 -0.07 -3.79
N GLY A 5 3.65 -0.66 -2.60
CA GLY A 5 4.01 0.02 -1.37
C GLY A 5 5.50 -0.14 -1.08
N LEU A 6 6.17 0.95 -0.74
CA LEU A 6 7.58 0.97 -0.35
C LEU A 6 7.72 1.66 1.00
N ALA A 7 8.46 1.06 1.90
CA ALA A 7 8.69 1.62 3.22
C ALA A 7 10.03 1.17 3.82
N ARG A 8 10.42 1.80 4.93
CA ARG A 8 11.58 1.44 5.77
C ARG A 8 11.18 1.45 7.23
N GLY A 9 12.01 0.83 8.05
CA GLY A 9 11.92 0.91 9.51
C GLY A 9 10.51 0.65 10.04
N ALA A 10 10.01 1.51 10.90
CA ALA A 10 8.72 1.38 11.56
C ALA A 10 7.53 1.34 10.58
N SER A 11 7.63 2.02 9.44
CA SER A 11 6.55 2.06 8.45
C SER A 11 6.45 0.79 7.59
N ALA A 12 7.39 -0.14 7.69
CA ALA A 12 7.37 -1.38 6.91
C ALA A 12 6.15 -2.27 7.26
N SER A 13 5.75 -2.31 8.53
CA SER A 13 4.55 -3.02 8.98
C SER A 13 3.29 -2.41 8.38
N SER A 14 3.16 -1.09 8.43
CA SER A 14 2.03 -0.36 7.85
C SER A 14 1.94 -0.53 6.33
N CYS A 15 3.07 -0.58 5.65
CA CYS A 15 3.14 -0.86 4.21
C CYS A 15 2.63 -2.28 3.88
N ASN A 16 2.98 -3.27 4.70
CA ASN A 16 2.48 -4.64 4.54
C ASN A 16 0.97 -4.74 4.83
N GLU A 17 0.50 -4.10 5.87
CA GLU A 17 -0.92 -4.04 6.20
C GLU A 17 -1.71 -3.33 5.11
N ALA A 18 -1.19 -2.23 4.57
CA ALA A 18 -1.78 -1.54 3.44
C ALA A 18 -1.93 -2.45 2.21
N ARG A 19 -0.95 -3.32 1.94
CA ARG A 19 -1.06 -4.36 0.91
C ARG A 19 -2.23 -5.29 1.19
N LEU A 20 -2.33 -5.81 2.41
CA LEU A 20 -3.39 -6.73 2.82
C LEU A 20 -4.77 -6.08 2.67
N LEU A 21 -4.96 -4.87 3.16
CA LEU A 21 -6.19 -4.11 2.99
C LEU A 21 -6.59 -3.93 1.52
N TRP A 22 -5.62 -3.72 0.63
CA TRP A 22 -5.89 -3.63 -0.81
C TRP A 22 -6.38 -4.94 -1.40
N GLU A 23 -5.79 -6.05 -0.96
CA GLU A 23 -6.15 -7.40 -1.42
C GLU A 23 -7.49 -7.84 -0.85
N GLU A 24 -7.72 -7.63 0.45
CA GLU A 24 -8.92 -8.10 1.15
C GLU A 24 -10.12 -7.15 1.03
N ALA A 25 -9.97 -5.87 1.29
CA ALA A 25 -11.08 -4.92 1.23
C ALA A 25 -11.34 -4.45 -0.20
N ALA A 26 -10.32 -3.98 -0.90
CA ALA A 26 -10.48 -3.46 -2.26
C ALA A 26 -10.46 -4.55 -3.35
N LYS A 27 -10.15 -5.82 -3.03
CA LYS A 27 -10.03 -6.95 -3.97
C LYS A 27 -9.13 -6.59 -5.16
N SER A 28 -8.02 -5.93 -4.88
CA SER A 28 -7.09 -5.42 -5.89
C SER A 28 -5.66 -5.82 -5.57
N THR A 29 -4.89 -6.16 -6.58
CA THR A 29 -3.50 -6.58 -6.37
C THR A 29 -2.65 -5.47 -5.77
N ALA A 30 -1.83 -5.81 -4.79
CA ALA A 30 -0.84 -4.93 -4.20
C ALA A 30 0.46 -5.68 -3.93
N THR A 31 1.53 -4.94 -3.72
CA THR A 31 2.82 -5.50 -3.29
C THR A 31 3.44 -4.55 -2.28
N ALA A 32 3.94 -5.09 -1.19
CA ALA A 32 4.73 -4.35 -0.21
C ALA A 32 6.18 -4.81 -0.25
N LEU A 33 7.11 -3.87 -0.29
CA LEU A 33 8.54 -4.14 -0.30
C LEU A 33 9.26 -3.12 0.60
N THR A 34 10.41 -3.51 1.11
CA THR A 34 11.30 -2.49 1.62
C THR A 34 11.84 -1.65 0.46
N THR A 35 12.11 -0.37 0.69
CA THR A 35 12.66 0.52 -0.34
C THR A 35 14.00 -0.01 -0.88
N SER A 36 14.82 -0.60 -0.02
CA SER A 36 16.05 -1.28 -0.46
C SER A 36 15.75 -2.53 -1.27
N GLY A 37 14.84 -3.40 -0.81
CA GLY A 37 14.45 -4.62 -1.52
C GLY A 37 13.91 -4.33 -2.92
N PHE A 38 13.17 -3.24 -3.09
CA PHE A 38 12.69 -2.81 -4.40
C PHE A 38 13.83 -2.57 -5.40
N ARG A 39 14.97 -2.06 -4.93
CA ARG A 39 16.13 -1.77 -5.79
C ARG A 39 16.93 -3.00 -6.21
N HIS A 40 16.73 -4.15 -5.58
CA HIS A 40 17.44 -5.39 -5.86
C HIS A 40 16.65 -6.34 -6.78
N GLY A 41 16.07 -5.81 -7.86
CA GLY A 41 15.37 -6.57 -8.88
C GLY A 41 13.98 -6.01 -9.23
N PRO A 42 13.04 -5.87 -8.27
CA PRO A 42 11.69 -5.37 -8.58
C PRO A 42 11.62 -4.01 -9.28
N GLN A 43 12.65 -3.18 -9.23
CA GLN A 43 12.74 -1.94 -9.98
C GLN A 43 12.64 -2.13 -11.51
N GLU A 44 12.94 -3.32 -12.02
CA GLU A 44 12.78 -3.66 -13.45
C GLU A 44 11.32 -3.63 -13.91
N MET A 45 10.35 -3.61 -12.97
CA MET A 45 8.94 -3.46 -13.29
C MET A 45 8.52 -2.01 -13.56
N VAL A 46 9.42 -1.04 -13.39
CA VAL A 46 9.08 0.38 -13.55
C VAL A 46 8.72 0.66 -14.99
N ARG A 47 7.56 1.27 -15.17
CA ARG A 47 7.03 1.67 -16.47
C ARG A 47 6.07 2.83 -16.30
N GLU A 48 5.72 3.46 -17.38
CA GLU A 48 4.70 4.49 -17.39
C GLU A 48 3.38 4.01 -16.74
N GLY A 49 2.83 4.83 -15.87
CA GLY A 49 1.58 4.55 -15.18
C GLY A 49 1.69 3.58 -13.99
N LEU A 50 2.88 3.02 -13.69
CA LEU A 50 3.08 2.28 -12.44
C LEU A 50 2.72 3.17 -11.25
N ARG A 51 1.93 2.64 -10.31
CA ARG A 51 1.56 3.37 -9.09
C ARG A 51 2.40 2.90 -7.93
N VAL A 52 3.02 3.84 -7.26
CA VAL A 52 3.90 3.59 -6.12
C VAL A 52 3.51 4.50 -4.97
N ALA A 53 3.32 3.95 -3.78
CA ALA A 53 3.21 4.68 -2.54
C ALA A 53 4.50 4.48 -1.75
N ILE A 54 5.10 5.54 -1.26
CA ILE A 54 6.34 5.51 -0.47
C ILE A 54 6.04 6.15 0.88
N TRP A 55 6.16 5.35 1.95
CA TRP A 55 6.23 5.88 3.32
C TRP A 55 7.64 6.39 3.55
N LEU A 56 7.75 7.69 3.76
CA LEU A 56 9.04 8.35 3.95
C LEU A 56 9.65 7.99 5.30
N ASP A 57 10.92 7.62 5.28
CA ASP A 57 11.69 7.51 6.51
C ASP A 57 11.95 8.91 7.09
N LYS A 58 11.38 9.17 8.27
CA LYS A 58 11.52 10.47 8.92
C LYS A 58 12.87 10.72 9.57
N ASP A 59 13.62 9.65 9.90
CA ASP A 59 14.77 9.76 10.78
C ASP A 59 16.09 9.97 10.01
N HIS A 60 16.41 9.13 9.03
CA HIS A 60 17.76 9.14 8.44
C HIS A 60 17.81 9.07 6.92
N LEU A 61 16.84 8.42 6.27
CA LEU A 61 16.93 8.06 4.86
C LEU A 61 15.90 8.76 3.97
N GLN A 62 15.23 9.80 4.47
CA GLN A 62 14.22 10.55 3.72
C GLN A 62 14.77 11.03 2.36
N HIS A 63 15.99 11.53 2.33
CA HIS A 63 16.62 12.01 1.10
C HIS A 63 16.79 10.92 0.05
N HIS A 64 17.04 9.66 0.47
CA HIS A 64 17.07 8.52 -0.44
C HIS A 64 15.68 8.17 -0.98
N ASP A 65 14.65 8.25 -0.14
CA ASP A 65 13.27 7.99 -0.55
C ASP A 65 12.77 9.08 -1.52
N LEU A 66 13.09 10.34 -1.26
CA LEU A 66 12.78 11.46 -2.16
C LEU A 66 13.51 11.33 -3.50
N LYS A 67 14.79 10.93 -3.48
CA LYS A 67 15.54 10.67 -4.72
C LYS A 67 14.90 9.54 -5.53
N LEU A 68 14.52 8.43 -4.87
CA LEU A 68 13.82 7.33 -5.54
C LEU A 68 12.48 7.79 -6.13
N ALA A 69 11.72 8.58 -5.40
CA ALA A 69 10.46 9.15 -5.89
C ALA A 69 10.65 9.98 -7.17
N SER A 70 11.69 10.82 -7.18
CA SER A 70 12.06 11.63 -8.35
C SER A 70 12.41 10.74 -9.55
N ASP A 71 13.22 9.71 -9.35
CA ASP A 71 13.65 8.79 -10.41
C ASP A 71 12.45 7.99 -10.97
N LEU A 72 11.58 7.48 -10.10
CA LEU A 72 10.36 6.78 -10.50
C LEU A 72 9.44 7.66 -11.35
N ARG A 73 9.29 8.94 -10.99
CA ARG A 73 8.50 9.88 -11.77
C ARG A 73 9.12 10.19 -13.13
N ALA A 74 10.43 10.34 -13.18
CA ALA A 74 11.14 10.53 -14.44
C ALA A 74 10.95 9.35 -15.40
N LEU A 75 10.70 8.16 -14.87
CA LEU A 75 10.36 6.95 -15.61
C LEU A 75 8.84 6.78 -15.87
N GLY A 76 8.03 7.81 -15.57
CA GLY A 76 6.59 7.81 -15.85
C GLY A 76 5.72 7.16 -14.77
N ALA A 77 6.26 6.76 -13.63
CA ALA A 77 5.46 6.25 -12.53
C ALA A 77 4.66 7.37 -11.83
N LYS A 78 3.50 7.01 -11.27
CA LYS A 78 2.68 7.86 -10.43
C LYS A 78 3.03 7.59 -8.98
N VAL A 79 3.62 8.57 -8.31
CA VAL A 79 4.14 8.42 -6.95
C VAL A 79 3.29 9.19 -5.95
N LEU A 80 2.88 8.51 -4.90
CA LEU A 80 2.32 9.08 -3.67
C LEU A 80 3.39 8.98 -2.58
N LEU A 81 3.71 10.10 -1.96
CA LEU A 81 4.55 10.16 -0.77
C LEU A 81 3.67 10.29 0.47
N ILE A 82 4.00 9.55 1.51
CA ILE A 82 3.29 9.55 2.79
C ILE A 82 4.32 9.82 3.88
N GLY A 83 4.14 10.87 4.67
CA GLY A 83 5.12 11.24 5.69
C GLY A 83 4.82 12.55 6.41
N GLN A 84 5.71 12.96 7.31
CA GLN A 84 5.44 14.09 8.21
C GLN A 84 5.78 15.46 7.62
N GLN A 85 6.79 15.63 6.81
CA GLN A 85 7.17 16.89 6.16
C GLN A 85 8.22 16.70 5.05
N GLY A 86 8.41 17.71 4.20
CA GLY A 86 9.60 17.86 3.35
C GLY A 86 9.54 17.20 1.96
N ALA A 87 8.38 16.76 1.50
CA ALA A 87 8.22 16.14 0.18
C ALA A 87 7.69 17.07 -0.92
N GLU A 88 7.43 18.32 -0.61
CA GLU A 88 6.74 19.28 -1.48
C GLU A 88 7.46 19.57 -2.81
N SER A 89 8.77 19.43 -2.82
CA SER A 89 9.60 19.75 -3.99
C SER A 89 9.69 18.67 -5.06
N THR A 90 9.17 17.47 -4.79
CA THR A 90 9.37 16.33 -5.72
C THR A 90 8.33 16.28 -6.84
N GLY A 91 7.28 17.12 -6.78
CA GLY A 91 6.14 17.07 -7.71
C GLY A 91 5.35 15.77 -7.65
N SER A 92 5.58 14.91 -6.65
CA SER A 92 4.74 13.76 -6.30
C SER A 92 3.48 14.25 -5.57
N LEU A 93 2.44 13.40 -5.55
CA LEU A 93 1.37 13.62 -4.58
C LEU A 93 1.95 13.39 -3.19
N PHE A 94 1.69 14.28 -2.26
CA PHE A 94 2.14 14.18 -0.89
C PHE A 94 0.95 14.17 0.07
N LEU A 95 0.94 13.17 0.94
CA LEU A 95 0.01 13.08 2.05
C LEU A 95 0.79 13.31 3.34
N GLU A 96 0.58 14.49 3.92
CA GLU A 96 1.18 14.85 5.19
C GLU A 96 0.47 14.14 6.34
N LEU A 97 1.26 13.52 7.21
CA LEU A 97 0.80 12.87 8.43
C LEU A 97 1.17 13.73 9.65
N PRO A 98 0.36 13.68 10.71
CA PRO A 98 0.72 14.32 11.98
C PRO A 98 2.06 13.80 12.52
N ALA A 99 2.84 14.69 13.13
CA ALA A 99 4.06 14.30 13.81
C ALA A 99 3.72 13.52 15.09
N VAL A 100 4.28 12.33 15.21
CA VAL A 100 4.15 11.47 16.38
C VAL A 100 5.51 10.88 16.75
N THR A 101 5.62 10.33 17.96
CA THR A 101 6.83 9.58 18.34
C THR A 101 6.95 8.29 17.52
N SER A 102 8.16 7.76 17.40
CA SER A 102 8.43 6.58 16.55
C SER A 102 7.63 5.35 16.97
N GLU A 103 7.33 5.22 18.26
CA GLU A 103 6.55 4.11 18.80
C GLU A 103 5.10 4.08 18.30
N TRP A 104 4.54 5.24 17.97
CA TRP A 104 3.15 5.39 17.50
C TRP A 104 3.04 5.62 15.98
N GLN A 105 4.18 5.67 15.29
CA GLN A 105 4.20 5.95 13.85
C GLN A 105 3.32 4.98 13.06
N PHE A 106 3.38 3.68 13.36
CA PHE A 106 2.61 2.66 12.65
C PHE A 106 1.08 2.87 12.71
N VAL A 107 0.60 3.45 13.83
CA VAL A 107 -0.85 3.74 14.01
C VAL A 107 -1.30 4.83 13.04
N ILE A 108 -0.46 5.84 12.84
CA ILE A 108 -0.77 6.96 11.95
C ILE A 108 -0.53 6.58 10.48
N ASP A 109 0.52 5.83 10.21
CA ASP A 109 0.90 5.41 8.85
C ASP A 109 -0.16 4.56 8.15
N ILE A 110 -0.94 3.78 8.90
CA ILE A 110 -1.94 2.88 8.30
C ILE A 110 -3.26 3.59 7.93
N ILE A 111 -3.61 4.67 8.61
CA ILE A 111 -4.89 5.37 8.42
C ILE A 111 -5.16 5.73 6.96
N PRO A 112 -4.22 6.31 6.20
CA PRO A 112 -4.45 6.62 4.79
C PRO A 112 -4.81 5.40 3.95
N ALA A 113 -4.19 4.26 4.24
CA ALA A 113 -4.44 3.02 3.51
C ALA A 113 -5.83 2.44 3.82
N GLN A 114 -6.27 2.51 5.08
CA GLN A 114 -7.61 2.09 5.49
C GLN A 114 -8.68 2.90 4.76
N VAL A 115 -8.58 4.22 4.80
CA VAL A 115 -9.52 5.13 4.12
C VAL A 115 -9.50 4.90 2.60
N ALA A 116 -8.32 4.74 2.02
CA ALA A 116 -8.17 4.54 0.58
C ALA A 116 -8.71 3.18 0.12
N ALA A 117 -8.52 2.11 0.90
CA ALA A 117 -9.02 0.78 0.57
C ALA A 117 -10.55 0.73 0.61
N GLU A 118 -11.18 1.31 1.64
CA GLU A 118 -12.65 1.45 1.73
C GLU A 118 -13.18 2.25 0.53
N ARG A 119 -12.59 3.40 0.27
CA ARG A 119 -13.02 4.26 -0.83
C ARG A 119 -12.86 3.57 -2.19
N LEU A 120 -11.77 2.85 -2.40
CA LEU A 120 -11.53 2.11 -3.64
C LEU A 120 -12.54 0.97 -3.80
N ALA A 121 -12.86 0.23 -2.74
CA ALA A 121 -13.89 -0.81 -2.74
C ALA A 121 -15.24 -0.22 -3.17
N ARG A 122 -15.65 0.87 -2.53
CA ARG A 122 -16.90 1.58 -2.85
C ARG A 122 -16.96 2.05 -4.30
N LEU A 123 -15.90 2.68 -4.80
CA LEU A 123 -15.81 3.15 -6.19
C LEU A 123 -15.85 1.99 -7.21
N ALA A 124 -15.43 0.81 -6.80
CA ALA A 124 -15.47 -0.39 -7.63
C ALA A 124 -16.79 -1.20 -7.46
N GLY A 125 -17.75 -0.70 -6.68
CA GLY A 125 -19.01 -1.41 -6.39
C GLY A 125 -18.79 -2.69 -5.59
N ARG A 126 -17.74 -2.74 -4.72
CA ARG A 126 -17.39 -3.90 -3.90
C ARG A 126 -17.72 -3.63 -2.44
N ASP A 127 -18.19 -4.65 -1.78
CA ASP A 127 -18.35 -4.64 -0.33
C ASP A 127 -16.97 -4.93 0.31
N CYS A 128 -16.46 -3.99 1.10
CA CYS A 128 -15.19 -4.14 1.79
C CYS A 128 -15.27 -5.07 3.01
N ASP A 129 -16.44 -5.29 3.57
CA ASP A 129 -16.67 -6.08 4.77
C ASP A 129 -17.00 -7.56 4.46
N SER A 130 -17.14 -7.92 3.18
CA SER A 130 -17.41 -9.29 2.77
C SER A 130 -16.18 -9.98 2.19
N PHE A 131 -15.99 -11.23 2.56
CA PHE A 131 -15.05 -12.12 1.89
C PHE A 131 -15.75 -12.84 0.73
N ARG A 132 -15.05 -12.98 -0.38
CA ARG A 132 -15.59 -13.61 -1.58
C ARG A 132 -15.24 -15.09 -1.70
N LEU A 133 -14.05 -15.46 -1.29
CA LEU A 133 -13.46 -16.77 -1.50
C LEU A 133 -13.07 -17.51 -0.21
N CYS A 134 -13.19 -16.89 0.94
CA CYS A 134 -12.90 -17.51 2.22
C CYS A 134 -13.99 -17.18 3.24
N SER A 135 -14.10 -18.03 4.26
CA SER A 135 -14.85 -17.72 5.47
C SER A 135 -14.11 -16.70 6.32
N TYR A 136 -14.77 -16.11 7.30
CA TYR A 136 -14.13 -15.18 8.24
C TYR A 136 -12.99 -15.85 9.04
N ILE A 137 -13.04 -17.16 9.20
CA ILE A 137 -12.01 -17.94 9.86
C ILE A 137 -11.64 -19.07 8.94
N VAL A 138 -10.37 -19.13 8.55
CA VAL A 138 -9.79 -20.26 7.81
C VAL A 138 -9.37 -21.31 8.85
N THR A 139 -10.06 -22.41 8.89
CA THR A 139 -9.81 -23.53 9.83
C THR A 139 -9.05 -24.69 9.20
N ASP A 140 -8.93 -24.69 7.88
CA ASP A 140 -8.26 -25.75 7.10
C ASP A 140 -7.49 -25.11 5.95
N GLU A 141 -6.27 -25.57 5.71
CA GLU A 141 -5.42 -25.14 4.59
C GLU A 141 -5.67 -25.98 3.30
N GLY A 142 -6.73 -26.77 3.27
CA GLY A 142 -7.07 -27.74 2.21
C GLY A 142 -7.50 -27.15 0.86
N GLY A 143 -7.20 -25.90 0.58
CA GLY A 143 -7.51 -25.23 -0.69
C GLY A 143 -8.57 -24.14 -0.57
N LEU A 144 -9.12 -23.70 -1.69
CA LEU A 144 -10.18 -22.68 -1.71
C LEU A 144 -11.56 -23.33 -1.52
N SER A 145 -12.34 -22.85 -0.57
CA SER A 145 -13.73 -23.27 -0.39
C SER A 145 -14.60 -22.68 -1.48
N LEU A 146 -14.93 -23.46 -2.50
CA LEU A 146 -15.83 -23.03 -3.58
C LEU A 146 -17.31 -23.15 -3.18
N ASN A 147 -17.62 -23.84 -2.09
CA ASN A 147 -19.00 -24.06 -1.65
C ASN A 147 -19.70 -22.78 -1.18
N ASP A 148 -18.92 -21.77 -0.74
CA ASP A 148 -19.47 -20.48 -0.34
C ASP A 148 -19.92 -19.62 -1.54
N LEU A 149 -19.58 -19.99 -2.76
CA LEU A 149 -19.98 -19.27 -3.98
C LEU A 149 -21.36 -19.67 -4.45
N GLU A 150 -21.83 -20.89 -4.18
CA GLU A 150 -23.13 -21.40 -4.64
C GLU A 150 -24.28 -20.93 -3.75
N GLY A 151 -24.03 -20.58 -2.50
CA GLY A 151 -25.05 -20.10 -1.56
C GLY A 151 -25.46 -18.62 -1.69
N LYS A 152 -24.83 -17.85 -2.56
CA LYS A 152 -25.10 -16.40 -2.73
C LYS A 152 -25.90 -16.05 -3.97
N SER A 153 -26.45 -17.04 -4.68
CA SER A 153 -27.30 -16.85 -5.86
C SER A 153 -28.79 -17.10 -5.59
N ALA A 154 -29.27 -16.76 -4.39
CA ALA A 154 -30.70 -16.79 -4.07
C ALA A 154 -31.18 -15.44 -3.55
#